data_56076e984163a3f3e339f065a54c04bd
#
_entry.id   56076e984163a3f3e339f065a54c04bd
#
_cell.length_a   1.000
_cell.length_b   1.000
_cell.length_c   1.000
_cell.angle_alpha   90.00
_cell.angle_beta   90.00
_cell.angle_gamma   90.00
#
_symmetry.space_group_name_H-M   'P 1'
#
loop_
_entity.id
_entity.type
_entity.pdbx_description
1 polymer ?
#
loop_
_entity_poly.entity_id
_entity_poly.type
_entity_poly.pdbx_seq_one_letter_code
_entity_poly.pdbx_strand_id
1 'polypeptide(L)'
;MTARAVLFDVDFTLIYPGPMFLGEGYQAFCARYGIDVDASRFDEAVAAAAPLLDVPDDAPYDPELFVAYTSRIIEGMGGRGPELDACSREIYAEWAACQHFELYDDVPQVFRILADAGIRIGLISNTQRCLTTFQSHFELDGLVSATVSSFEHGRMKPHPSIFEEALMRLGASAAEAIMVGDSVRQDVEGALRAGMRAILLHRGEHPPDRARELGVPIIKSLLELPPLL
;
A
#
# COMPACT_ATOMS: atom_id res chain seq x y z
N MET A 1 -15.61 -5.28 21.64
CA MET A 1 -16.34 -6.10 20.64
C MET A 1 -15.28 -6.86 19.86
N THR A 2 -15.50 -8.13 19.59
CA THR A 2 -14.59 -8.99 18.83
C THR A 2 -14.66 -8.63 17.34
N ALA A 3 -13.51 -8.51 16.67
CA ALA A 3 -13.48 -8.24 15.25
C ALA A 3 -14.04 -9.42 14.44
N ARG A 4 -14.80 -9.14 13.39
CA ARG A 4 -15.34 -10.12 12.45
C ARG A 4 -14.71 -9.99 11.07
N ALA A 5 -14.01 -8.88 10.83
CA ALA A 5 -13.33 -8.61 9.58
C ALA A 5 -12.03 -7.81 9.83
N VAL A 6 -11.03 -8.07 9.03
CA VAL A 6 -9.79 -7.28 8.97
C VAL A 6 -9.58 -6.84 7.53
N LEU A 7 -9.40 -5.54 7.35
CA LEU A 7 -8.97 -4.95 6.09
C LEU A 7 -7.46 -4.70 6.16
N PHE A 8 -6.74 -5.12 5.15
CA PHE A 8 -5.31 -4.87 5.02
C PHE A 8 -5.03 -3.92 3.86
N ASP A 9 -4.15 -2.97 4.09
CA ASP A 9 -3.41 -2.36 3.00
C ASP A 9 -2.48 -3.40 2.34
N VAL A 10 -1.93 -3.11 1.16
CA VAL A 10 -1.16 -4.08 0.37
C VAL A 10 0.32 -3.70 0.30
N ASP A 11 0.65 -2.57 -0.34
CA ASP A 11 2.04 -2.16 -0.55
C ASP A 11 2.68 -1.74 0.78
N PHE A 12 3.85 -2.26 1.12
CA PHE A 12 4.58 -2.09 2.39
C PHE A 12 3.90 -2.68 3.64
N THR A 13 2.68 -3.18 3.50
CA THR A 13 1.93 -3.89 4.54
C THR A 13 2.03 -5.40 4.37
N LEU A 14 1.65 -5.91 3.20
CA LEU A 14 1.68 -7.33 2.85
C LEU A 14 2.87 -7.68 1.96
N ILE A 15 3.28 -6.75 1.09
CA ILE A 15 4.38 -6.91 0.16
C ILE A 15 5.36 -5.74 0.25
N TYR A 16 6.58 -6.00 -0.21
CA TYR A 16 7.62 -4.98 -0.38
C TYR A 16 8.26 -5.09 -1.76
N PRO A 17 8.79 -3.97 -2.30
CA PRO A 17 9.41 -3.98 -3.62
C PRO A 17 10.70 -4.78 -3.63
N GLY A 18 10.85 -5.62 -4.65
CA GLY A 18 12.10 -6.30 -4.97
C GLY A 18 13.13 -5.37 -5.64
N PRO A 19 14.28 -5.91 -6.02
CA PRO A 19 15.42 -5.12 -6.54
C PRO A 19 15.09 -4.21 -7.74
N MET A 20 14.06 -4.57 -8.52
CA MET A 20 13.62 -3.78 -9.68
C MET A 20 13.17 -2.36 -9.30
N PHE A 21 12.64 -2.16 -8.12
CA PHE A 21 12.15 -0.87 -7.61
C PHE A 21 13.06 -0.25 -6.55
N LEU A 22 14.32 -0.64 -6.52
CA LEU A 22 15.40 0.00 -5.76
C LEU A 22 16.31 0.81 -6.69
N GLY A 23 17.30 1.49 -6.15
CA GLY A 23 18.16 2.41 -6.90
C GLY A 23 18.79 1.83 -8.16
N GLU A 24 19.33 0.60 -8.10
CA GLU A 24 19.93 -0.08 -9.25
C GLU A 24 18.87 -0.48 -10.30
N GLY A 25 17.68 -0.87 -9.86
CA GLY A 25 16.56 -1.18 -10.76
C GLY A 25 16.07 0.06 -11.49
N TYR A 26 15.89 1.19 -10.79
CA TYR A 26 15.59 2.47 -11.43
C TYR A 26 16.68 2.89 -12.43
N GLN A 27 17.95 2.70 -12.10
CA GLN A 27 19.06 2.96 -13.02
C GLN A 27 18.96 2.09 -14.28
N ALA A 28 18.61 0.80 -14.13
CA ALA A 28 18.43 -0.09 -15.28
C ALA A 28 17.22 0.30 -16.15
N PHE A 29 16.11 0.76 -15.56
CA PHE A 29 14.99 1.35 -16.32
C PHE A 29 15.45 2.57 -17.10
N CYS A 30 16.06 3.54 -16.43
CA CYS A 30 16.50 4.81 -17.01
C CYS A 30 17.50 4.60 -18.15
N ALA A 31 18.43 3.66 -18.01
CA ALA A 31 19.43 3.35 -19.04
C ALA A 31 18.79 2.91 -20.37
N ARG A 32 17.64 2.21 -20.35
CA ARG A 32 16.91 1.82 -21.58
C ARG A 32 16.38 3.03 -22.36
N TYR A 33 16.17 4.15 -21.66
CA TYR A 33 15.70 5.42 -22.23
C TYR A 33 16.84 6.43 -22.45
N GLY A 34 18.11 5.99 -22.29
CA GLY A 34 19.25 6.88 -22.41
C GLY A 34 19.35 7.95 -21.32
N ILE A 35 18.72 7.71 -20.18
CA ILE A 35 18.74 8.59 -19.00
C ILE A 35 19.78 8.06 -18.02
N ASP A 36 20.77 8.88 -17.68
CA ASP A 36 21.78 8.56 -16.67
C ASP A 36 21.34 9.04 -15.29
N VAL A 37 21.42 8.14 -14.29
CA VAL A 37 21.01 8.40 -12.91
C VAL A 37 22.02 7.79 -11.93
N ASP A 38 22.11 8.38 -10.76
CA ASP A 38 22.91 7.88 -9.65
C ASP A 38 22.03 7.05 -8.69
N ALA A 39 22.20 5.72 -8.73
CA ALA A 39 21.45 4.77 -7.91
C ALA A 39 21.60 5.03 -6.39
N SER A 40 22.74 5.57 -5.96
CA SER A 40 22.99 5.85 -4.53
C SER A 40 22.11 6.97 -3.96
N ARG A 41 21.48 7.79 -4.82
CA ARG A 41 20.60 8.89 -4.44
C ARG A 41 19.14 8.49 -4.35
N PHE A 42 18.82 7.22 -4.57
CA PHE A 42 17.44 6.73 -4.66
C PHE A 42 16.64 7.04 -3.40
N ASP A 43 17.14 6.68 -2.21
CA ASP A 43 16.40 6.85 -0.95
C ASP A 43 16.14 8.33 -0.65
N GLU A 44 17.11 9.21 -0.92
CA GLU A 44 16.94 10.66 -0.81
C GLU A 44 15.89 11.18 -1.79
N ALA A 45 15.93 10.68 -3.04
CA ALA A 45 15.00 11.06 -4.08
C ALA A 45 13.55 10.63 -3.76
N VAL A 46 13.36 9.40 -3.25
CA VAL A 46 12.07 8.90 -2.77
C VAL A 46 11.54 9.78 -1.66
N ALA A 47 12.35 10.07 -0.65
CA ALA A 47 11.94 10.94 0.46
C ALA A 47 11.55 12.35 0.00
N ALA A 48 12.28 12.92 -0.97
CA ALA A 48 12.00 14.23 -1.55
C ALA A 48 10.74 14.24 -2.46
N ALA A 49 10.38 13.11 -3.05
CA ALA A 49 9.18 12.96 -3.88
C ALA A 49 7.90 12.68 -3.06
N ALA A 50 8.03 12.07 -1.88
CA ALA A 50 6.91 11.63 -1.05
C ALA A 50 5.80 12.68 -0.84
N PRO A 51 6.09 13.99 -0.63
CA PRO A 51 5.05 15.01 -0.48
C PRO A 51 4.10 15.15 -1.69
N LEU A 52 4.47 14.68 -2.88
CA LEU A 52 3.57 14.68 -4.03
C LEU A 52 2.35 13.78 -3.81
N LEU A 53 2.48 12.75 -2.99
CA LEU A 53 1.39 11.82 -2.68
C LEU A 53 0.45 12.36 -1.59
N ASP A 54 0.75 13.51 -0.98
CA ASP A 54 -0.10 14.18 0.01
C ASP A 54 -1.18 15.03 -0.69
N VAL A 55 -2.01 14.37 -1.49
CA VAL A 55 -3.15 15.01 -2.15
C VAL A 55 -4.31 15.23 -1.16
N PRO A 56 -5.27 16.16 -1.47
CA PRO A 56 -6.50 16.31 -0.68
C PRO A 56 -7.24 14.98 -0.50
N ASP A 57 -7.91 14.81 0.63
CA ASP A 57 -8.60 13.56 1.00
C ASP A 57 -9.75 13.21 0.05
N ASP A 58 -10.30 14.18 -0.67
CA ASP A 58 -11.37 14.03 -1.67
C ASP A 58 -10.84 13.92 -3.11
N ALA A 59 -9.53 13.89 -3.32
CA ALA A 59 -8.96 13.74 -4.64
C ALA A 59 -9.41 12.44 -5.30
N PRO A 60 -9.77 12.46 -6.60
CA PRO A 60 -10.01 11.24 -7.34
C PRO A 60 -8.70 10.46 -7.52
N TYR A 61 -8.83 9.17 -7.82
CA TYR A 61 -7.69 8.42 -8.30
C TYR A 61 -7.20 9.01 -9.63
N ASP A 62 -5.91 9.33 -9.68
CA ASP A 62 -5.28 9.88 -10.89
C ASP A 62 -3.93 9.16 -11.12
N PRO A 63 -3.77 8.37 -12.20
CA PRO A 63 -2.51 7.72 -12.52
C PRO A 63 -1.38 8.72 -12.78
N GLU A 64 -1.68 9.94 -13.26
CA GLU A 64 -0.67 10.96 -13.53
C GLU A 64 0.05 11.43 -12.26
N LEU A 65 -0.61 11.35 -11.11
CA LEU A 65 0.01 11.60 -9.82
C LEU A 65 1.21 10.66 -9.57
N PHE A 66 1.03 9.37 -9.85
CA PHE A 66 2.07 8.36 -9.63
C PHE A 66 3.17 8.43 -10.69
N VAL A 67 2.81 8.79 -11.93
CA VAL A 67 3.80 9.08 -12.99
C VAL A 67 4.65 10.28 -12.60
N ALA A 68 4.04 11.36 -12.11
CA ALA A 68 4.76 12.54 -11.62
C ALA A 68 5.66 12.22 -10.41
N TYR A 69 5.18 11.39 -9.49
CA TYR A 69 5.96 10.90 -8.36
C TYR A 69 7.21 10.13 -8.84
N THR A 70 7.05 9.21 -9.80
CA THR A 70 8.14 8.45 -10.40
C THR A 70 9.13 9.36 -11.13
N SER A 71 8.63 10.31 -11.92
CA SER A 71 9.47 11.34 -12.60
C SER A 71 10.31 12.11 -11.58
N ARG A 72 9.70 12.49 -10.45
CA ARG A 72 10.39 13.24 -9.39
C ARG A 72 11.51 12.43 -8.73
N ILE A 73 11.32 11.12 -8.57
CA ILE A 73 12.38 10.22 -8.09
C ILE A 73 13.55 10.20 -9.11
N ILE A 74 13.26 9.95 -10.39
CA ILE A 74 14.28 9.93 -11.44
C ILE A 74 15.05 11.26 -11.48
N GLU A 75 14.35 12.38 -11.41
CA GLU A 75 14.96 13.72 -11.34
C GLU A 75 15.84 13.90 -10.10
N GLY A 76 15.40 13.41 -8.94
CA GLY A 76 16.14 13.40 -7.69
C GLY A 76 17.44 12.60 -7.80
N MET A 77 17.43 11.49 -8.52
CA MET A 77 18.61 10.69 -8.83
C MET A 77 19.55 11.35 -9.86
N GLY A 78 19.17 12.50 -10.45
CA GLY A 78 19.96 13.23 -11.44
C GLY A 78 19.49 13.06 -12.88
N GLY A 79 18.50 12.23 -13.14
CA GLY A 79 17.98 11.92 -14.47
C GLY A 79 17.33 13.12 -15.14
N ARG A 80 17.60 13.29 -16.44
CA ARG A 80 17.04 14.34 -17.30
C ARG A 80 16.96 13.81 -18.73
N GLY A 81 16.04 14.36 -19.51
CA GLY A 81 15.97 14.06 -20.94
C GLY A 81 14.53 14.07 -21.47
N PRO A 82 14.38 14.03 -22.79
CA PRO A 82 13.06 14.04 -23.43
C PRO A 82 12.24 12.78 -23.15
N GLU A 83 12.90 11.66 -22.85
CA GLU A 83 12.27 10.36 -22.61
C GLU A 83 11.87 10.14 -21.12
N LEU A 84 12.00 11.15 -20.26
CA LEU A 84 11.72 11.05 -18.84
C LEU A 84 10.27 10.63 -18.56
N ASP A 85 9.30 11.20 -19.26
CA ASP A 85 7.88 10.86 -19.11
C ASP A 85 7.63 9.40 -19.51
N ALA A 86 8.18 8.97 -20.66
CA ALA A 86 8.02 7.59 -21.13
C ALA A 86 8.62 6.56 -20.15
N CYS A 87 9.80 6.85 -19.61
CA CYS A 87 10.45 6.01 -18.59
C CYS A 87 9.60 5.95 -17.31
N SER A 88 9.10 7.09 -16.85
CA SER A 88 8.28 7.17 -15.64
C SER A 88 6.97 6.38 -15.77
N ARG A 89 6.33 6.43 -16.94
CA ARG A 89 5.11 5.65 -17.24
C ARG A 89 5.39 4.16 -17.28
N GLU A 90 6.53 3.73 -17.81
CA GLU A 90 6.89 2.31 -17.80
C GLU A 90 7.12 1.82 -16.37
N ILE A 91 7.90 2.55 -15.55
CA ILE A 91 8.12 2.19 -14.14
C ILE A 91 6.79 2.11 -13.38
N TYR A 92 5.91 3.09 -13.57
CA TYR A 92 4.59 3.08 -12.95
C TYR A 92 3.74 1.89 -13.42
N ALA A 93 3.77 1.55 -14.70
CA ALA A 93 3.05 0.38 -15.22
C ALA A 93 3.58 -0.93 -14.62
N GLU A 94 4.90 -1.07 -14.52
CA GLU A 94 5.55 -2.25 -13.93
C GLU A 94 5.30 -2.36 -12.42
N TRP A 95 4.97 -1.26 -11.72
CA TRP A 95 4.58 -1.29 -10.30
C TRP A 95 3.32 -2.13 -10.07
N ALA A 96 2.46 -2.30 -11.09
CA ALA A 96 1.31 -3.18 -11.00
C ALA A 96 1.65 -4.68 -11.10
N ALA A 97 2.85 -5.02 -11.58
CA ALA A 97 3.27 -6.40 -11.84
C ALA A 97 3.76 -7.08 -10.56
N CYS A 98 3.02 -8.09 -10.10
CA CYS A 98 3.29 -8.77 -8.82
C CYS A 98 4.67 -9.43 -8.75
N GLN A 99 5.23 -9.87 -9.87
CA GLN A 99 6.54 -10.54 -9.95
C GLN A 99 7.73 -9.70 -9.47
N HIS A 100 7.55 -8.40 -9.31
CA HIS A 100 8.59 -7.49 -8.84
C HIS A 100 8.52 -7.22 -7.33
N PHE A 101 7.63 -7.90 -6.65
CA PHE A 101 7.40 -7.75 -5.21
C PHE A 101 7.57 -9.07 -4.49
N GLU A 102 7.89 -8.97 -3.22
CA GLU A 102 7.99 -10.10 -2.32
C GLU A 102 6.95 -9.97 -1.21
N LEU A 103 6.36 -11.11 -0.82
CA LEU A 103 5.42 -11.17 0.30
C LEU A 103 6.21 -11.21 1.61
N TYR A 104 5.78 -10.46 2.61
CA TYR A 104 6.36 -10.59 3.94
C TYR A 104 6.07 -11.98 4.54
N ASP A 105 7.05 -12.56 5.22
CA ASP A 105 6.98 -13.93 5.77
C ASP A 105 5.82 -14.17 6.75
N ASP A 106 5.38 -13.11 7.43
CA ASP A 106 4.30 -13.19 8.42
C ASP A 106 2.89 -13.23 7.80
N VAL A 107 2.74 -12.87 6.53
CA VAL A 107 1.42 -12.76 5.86
C VAL A 107 0.72 -14.11 5.71
N PRO A 108 1.33 -15.17 5.14
CA PRO A 108 0.64 -16.44 4.94
C PRO A 108 0.18 -17.07 6.26
N GLN A 109 1.00 -16.91 7.30
CA GLN A 109 0.67 -17.46 8.62
C GLN A 109 -0.52 -16.74 9.26
N VAL A 110 -0.49 -15.40 9.26
CA VAL A 110 -1.57 -14.60 9.86
C VAL A 110 -2.87 -14.77 9.10
N PHE A 111 -2.84 -14.80 7.76
CA PHE A 111 -4.04 -15.02 6.97
C PHE A 111 -4.72 -16.36 7.28
N ARG A 112 -3.94 -17.43 7.47
CA ARG A 112 -4.49 -18.73 7.90
C ARG A 112 -5.09 -18.66 9.30
N ILE A 113 -4.39 -18.03 10.25
CA ILE A 113 -4.91 -17.86 11.64
C ILE A 113 -6.26 -17.12 11.62
N LEU A 114 -6.38 -16.05 10.82
CA LEU A 114 -7.60 -15.27 10.70
C LEU A 114 -8.73 -16.09 10.06
N ALA A 115 -8.43 -16.80 8.98
CA ALA A 115 -9.39 -17.65 8.28
C ALA A 115 -9.90 -18.77 9.19
N ASP A 116 -9.02 -19.46 9.93
CA ASP A 116 -9.36 -20.53 10.87
C ASP A 116 -10.22 -20.00 12.04
N ALA A 117 -10.04 -18.74 12.42
CA ALA A 117 -10.88 -18.06 13.41
C ALA A 117 -12.21 -17.55 12.84
N GLY A 118 -12.48 -17.74 11.55
CA GLY A 118 -13.69 -17.27 10.89
C GLY A 118 -13.73 -15.75 10.67
N ILE A 119 -12.58 -15.07 10.70
CA ILE A 119 -12.44 -13.64 10.46
C ILE A 119 -12.27 -13.40 8.97
N ARG A 120 -13.15 -12.56 8.41
CA ARG A 120 -13.10 -12.23 6.97
C ARG A 120 -11.93 -11.29 6.69
N ILE A 121 -11.17 -11.59 5.65
CA ILE A 121 -10.02 -10.80 5.22
C ILE A 121 -10.40 -10.00 3.98
N GLY A 122 -10.15 -8.69 4.00
CA GLY A 122 -10.28 -7.81 2.85
C GLY A 122 -8.96 -7.11 2.52
N LEU A 123 -8.77 -6.77 1.26
CA LEU A 123 -7.66 -5.94 0.79
C LEU A 123 -8.18 -4.59 0.29
N ILE A 124 -7.50 -3.53 0.68
CA ILE A 124 -7.81 -2.16 0.26
C ILE A 124 -6.50 -1.42 -0.06
N SER A 125 -6.30 -1.03 -1.32
CA SER A 125 -5.01 -0.46 -1.74
C SER A 125 -5.17 0.72 -2.70
N ASN A 126 -4.29 1.72 -2.53
CA ASN A 126 -4.14 2.83 -3.47
C ASN A 126 -3.25 2.40 -4.64
N THR A 127 -3.81 1.63 -5.57
CA THR A 127 -3.08 0.96 -6.64
C THR A 127 -3.91 0.78 -7.90
N GLN A 128 -3.22 0.62 -9.03
CA GLN A 128 -3.79 0.08 -10.27
C GLN A 128 -3.63 -1.45 -10.40
N ARG A 129 -2.91 -2.10 -9.46
CA ARG A 129 -2.70 -3.55 -9.46
C ARG A 129 -4.03 -4.29 -9.37
N CYS A 130 -4.18 -5.32 -10.21
CA CYS A 130 -5.31 -6.24 -10.12
C CYS A 130 -5.18 -7.11 -8.85
N LEU A 131 -6.02 -6.86 -7.84
CA LEU A 131 -5.96 -7.57 -6.57
C LEU A 131 -6.42 -9.03 -6.65
N THR A 132 -7.12 -9.44 -7.71
CA THR A 132 -7.40 -10.86 -7.98
C THR A 132 -6.13 -11.57 -8.45
N THR A 133 -5.41 -10.99 -9.43
CA THR A 133 -4.13 -11.54 -9.88
C THR A 133 -3.09 -11.56 -8.75
N PHE A 134 -3.11 -10.55 -7.88
CA PHE A 134 -2.28 -10.50 -6.67
C PHE A 134 -2.50 -11.71 -5.77
N GLN A 135 -3.77 -12.08 -5.50
CA GLN A 135 -4.08 -13.23 -4.67
C GLN A 135 -3.51 -14.53 -5.26
N SER A 136 -3.73 -14.76 -6.55
CA SER A 136 -3.24 -15.96 -7.23
C SER A 136 -1.71 -16.02 -7.30
N HIS A 137 -1.05 -14.86 -7.50
CA HIS A 137 0.41 -14.79 -7.57
C HIS A 137 1.07 -15.17 -6.24
N PHE A 138 0.48 -14.71 -5.11
CA PHE A 138 1.01 -14.96 -3.77
C PHE A 138 0.34 -16.12 -3.01
N GLU A 139 -0.40 -16.97 -3.72
CA GLU A 139 -1.07 -18.16 -3.17
C GLU A 139 -2.03 -17.84 -2.00
N LEU A 140 -2.72 -16.70 -2.09
CA LEU A 140 -3.70 -16.24 -1.11
C LEU A 140 -5.15 -16.52 -1.53
N ASP A 141 -5.35 -17.27 -2.64
CA ASP A 141 -6.67 -17.65 -3.13
C ASP A 141 -7.47 -18.38 -2.06
N GLY A 142 -8.74 -17.97 -1.92
CA GLY A 142 -9.65 -18.54 -0.93
C GLY A 142 -9.47 -18.03 0.51
N LEU A 143 -8.43 -17.26 0.82
CA LEU A 143 -8.23 -16.62 2.12
C LEU A 143 -8.83 -15.20 2.14
N VAL A 144 -8.79 -14.49 1.02
CA VAL A 144 -9.30 -13.12 0.89
C VAL A 144 -10.76 -13.14 0.45
N SER A 145 -11.61 -12.47 1.21
CA SER A 145 -13.06 -12.42 1.00
C SER A 145 -13.52 -11.26 0.12
N ALA A 146 -12.74 -10.16 0.10
CA ALA A 146 -13.07 -8.97 -0.70
C ALA A 146 -11.81 -8.15 -1.02
N THR A 147 -11.84 -7.46 -2.15
CA THR A 147 -10.76 -6.55 -2.56
C THR A 147 -11.34 -5.25 -3.10
N VAL A 148 -10.66 -4.12 -2.81
CA VAL A 148 -10.97 -2.80 -3.39
C VAL A 148 -9.67 -2.10 -3.74
N SER A 149 -9.46 -1.81 -5.02
CA SER A 149 -8.37 -0.94 -5.48
C SER A 149 -8.89 0.47 -5.73
N SER A 150 -8.06 1.47 -5.51
CA SER A 150 -8.41 2.86 -5.81
C SER A 150 -8.67 3.09 -7.30
N PHE A 151 -8.00 2.33 -8.18
CA PHE A 151 -8.21 2.37 -9.62
C PHE A 151 -9.65 1.97 -10.00
N GLU A 152 -10.16 0.85 -9.45
CA GLU A 152 -11.52 0.39 -9.73
C GLU A 152 -12.57 1.25 -9.04
N HIS A 153 -12.27 1.73 -7.82
CA HIS A 153 -13.21 2.52 -7.03
C HIS A 153 -13.30 3.99 -7.48
N GLY A 154 -12.23 4.55 -8.05
CA GLY A 154 -12.15 5.93 -8.49
C GLY A 154 -11.78 6.93 -7.38
N ARG A 155 -11.58 6.47 -6.14
CA ARG A 155 -11.11 7.27 -4.98
C ARG A 155 -10.02 6.51 -4.25
N MET A 156 -9.06 7.26 -3.68
CA MET A 156 -7.96 6.72 -2.89
C MET A 156 -8.28 6.77 -1.39
N LYS A 157 -7.65 5.91 -0.60
CA LYS A 157 -7.50 6.16 0.83
C LYS A 157 -6.78 7.51 1.00
N PRO A 158 -7.20 8.37 1.93
CA PRO A 158 -8.08 8.14 3.06
C PRO A 158 -9.56 8.52 2.84
N HIS A 159 -10.06 8.63 1.58
CA HIS A 159 -11.45 8.95 1.34
C HIS A 159 -12.37 7.87 1.94
N PRO A 160 -13.42 8.24 2.72
CA PRO A 160 -14.23 7.25 3.45
C PRO A 160 -14.95 6.25 2.54
N SER A 161 -15.33 6.65 1.32
CA SER A 161 -16.10 5.77 0.42
C SER A 161 -15.36 4.49 0.03
N ILE A 162 -14.03 4.48 -0.02
CA ILE A 162 -13.27 3.26 -0.36
C ILE A 162 -13.31 2.24 0.79
N PHE A 163 -13.37 2.71 2.05
CA PHE A 163 -13.57 1.85 3.23
C PHE A 163 -15.01 1.34 3.30
N GLU A 164 -15.99 2.20 3.01
CA GLU A 164 -17.42 1.83 2.96
C GLU A 164 -17.66 0.73 1.92
N GLU A 165 -17.07 0.84 0.72
CA GLU A 165 -17.12 -0.18 -0.32
C GLU A 165 -16.51 -1.50 0.15
N ALA A 166 -15.36 -1.46 0.81
CA ALA A 166 -14.70 -2.64 1.33
C ALA A 166 -15.54 -3.32 2.43
N LEU A 167 -16.13 -2.56 3.33
CA LEU A 167 -17.05 -3.06 4.37
C LEU A 167 -18.29 -3.69 3.76
N MET A 168 -18.88 -3.05 2.73
CA MET A 168 -20.05 -3.58 2.02
C MET A 168 -19.71 -4.93 1.37
N ARG A 169 -18.60 -5.03 0.65
CA ARG A 169 -18.15 -6.29 0.01
C ARG A 169 -17.86 -7.39 1.03
N LEU A 170 -17.33 -7.02 2.19
CA LEU A 170 -17.11 -7.95 3.30
C LEU A 170 -18.39 -8.33 4.04
N GLY A 171 -19.49 -7.59 3.88
CA GLY A 171 -20.70 -7.75 4.68
C GLY A 171 -20.45 -7.51 6.16
N ALA A 172 -19.60 -6.53 6.51
CA ALA A 172 -19.25 -6.17 7.88
C ALA A 172 -19.63 -4.71 8.16
N SER A 173 -19.98 -4.43 9.41
CA SER A 173 -20.11 -3.04 9.88
C SER A 173 -18.74 -2.47 10.26
N ALA A 174 -18.61 -1.13 10.26
CA ALA A 174 -17.39 -0.47 10.67
C ALA A 174 -16.95 -0.87 12.10
N ALA A 175 -17.90 -1.01 13.03
CA ALA A 175 -17.63 -1.40 14.41
C ALA A 175 -17.08 -2.84 14.57
N GLU A 176 -17.31 -3.71 13.57
CA GLU A 176 -16.87 -5.11 13.55
C GLU A 176 -15.56 -5.29 12.77
N ALA A 177 -15.04 -4.22 12.17
CA ALA A 177 -13.88 -4.28 11.28
C ALA A 177 -12.68 -3.53 11.86
N ILE A 178 -11.49 -4.00 11.49
CA ILE A 178 -10.21 -3.36 11.81
C ILE A 178 -9.46 -3.14 10.50
N MET A 179 -8.90 -1.94 10.33
CA MET A 179 -7.93 -1.65 9.28
C MET A 179 -6.52 -1.85 9.81
N VAL A 180 -5.69 -2.54 9.05
CA VAL A 180 -4.26 -2.73 9.32
C VAL A 180 -3.49 -2.21 8.11
N GLY A 181 -2.60 -1.25 8.31
CA GLY A 181 -1.78 -0.69 7.24
C GLY A 181 -0.58 0.05 7.80
N ASP A 182 0.33 0.48 6.92
CA ASP A 182 1.58 1.14 7.29
C ASP A 182 1.50 2.68 7.26
N SER A 183 0.46 3.24 6.64
CA SER A 183 0.27 4.68 6.52
C SER A 183 -0.64 5.24 7.61
N VAL A 184 -0.08 6.17 8.43
CA VAL A 184 -0.89 6.85 9.45
C VAL A 184 -2.06 7.61 8.82
N ARG A 185 -1.82 8.36 7.73
CA ARG A 185 -2.85 9.19 7.09
C ARG A 185 -3.84 8.34 6.30
N GLN A 186 -3.34 7.48 5.42
CA GLN A 186 -4.19 6.77 4.47
C GLN A 186 -4.98 5.65 5.15
N ASP A 187 -4.33 4.86 5.99
CA ASP A 187 -4.93 3.68 6.61
C ASP A 187 -5.56 4.00 7.96
N VAL A 188 -4.76 4.56 8.90
CA VAL A 188 -5.21 4.75 10.28
C VAL A 188 -6.26 5.85 10.36
N GLU A 189 -5.93 7.08 9.95
CA GLU A 189 -6.86 8.20 10.02
C GLU A 189 -8.08 7.98 9.10
N GLY A 190 -7.85 7.39 7.90
CA GLY A 190 -8.94 7.04 6.97
C GLY A 190 -9.94 6.08 7.60
N ALA A 191 -9.47 4.98 8.21
CA ALA A 191 -10.31 4.01 8.88
C ALA A 191 -11.04 4.59 10.09
N LEU A 192 -10.36 5.38 10.92
CA LEU A 192 -10.98 6.06 12.07
C LEU A 192 -12.12 6.98 11.63
N ARG A 193 -11.94 7.73 10.53
CA ARG A 193 -13.01 8.58 9.95
C ARG A 193 -14.18 7.77 9.41
N ALA A 194 -13.93 6.55 8.91
CA ALA A 194 -14.98 5.60 8.51
C ALA A 194 -15.64 4.87 9.70
N GLY A 195 -15.28 5.21 10.94
CA GLY A 195 -15.82 4.61 12.16
C GLY A 195 -15.28 3.21 12.47
N MET A 196 -14.19 2.81 11.85
CA MET A 196 -13.51 1.54 12.10
C MET A 196 -12.48 1.67 13.21
N ARG A 197 -12.06 0.55 13.78
CA ARG A 197 -10.79 0.46 14.52
C ARG A 197 -9.62 0.43 13.53
N ALA A 198 -8.46 0.90 13.97
CA ALA A 198 -7.25 0.88 13.15
C ALA A 198 -6.05 0.39 13.97
N ILE A 199 -5.11 -0.24 13.29
CA ILE A 199 -3.82 -0.69 13.83
C ILE A 199 -2.75 -0.24 12.83
N LEU A 200 -1.74 0.45 13.31
CA LEU A 200 -0.58 0.78 12.50
C LEU A 200 0.40 -0.38 12.49
N LEU A 201 0.74 -0.88 11.31
CA LEU A 201 1.89 -1.77 11.12
C LEU A 201 3.12 -0.90 10.83
N HIS A 202 4.08 -0.90 11.74
CA HIS A 202 5.33 -0.16 11.55
C HIS A 202 6.52 -1.08 11.80
N ARG A 203 7.07 -1.61 10.72
CA ARG A 203 8.17 -2.58 10.76
C ARG A 203 9.52 -1.97 11.16
N GLY A 204 9.61 -0.63 11.19
CA GLY A 204 10.80 0.11 11.63
C GLY A 204 10.91 0.26 13.16
N GLU A 205 12.00 0.91 13.61
CA GLU A 205 12.26 1.10 15.05
C GLU A 205 11.46 2.26 15.64
N HIS A 206 11.23 3.32 14.87
CA HIS A 206 10.66 4.58 15.36
C HIS A 206 9.34 4.89 14.66
N PRO A 207 8.20 4.46 15.23
CA PRO A 207 6.90 4.77 14.65
C PRO A 207 6.62 6.28 14.71
N PRO A 208 5.86 6.82 13.75
CA PRO A 208 5.49 8.22 13.70
C PRO A 208 4.78 8.69 14.99
N ASP A 209 5.14 9.87 15.48
CA ASP A 209 4.52 10.44 16.69
C ASP A 209 3.00 10.58 16.54
N ARG A 210 2.54 10.91 15.35
CA ARG A 210 1.12 11.04 15.03
C ARG A 210 0.32 9.77 15.34
N ALA A 211 0.89 8.59 15.13
CA ALA A 211 0.22 7.32 15.50
C ALA A 211 0.04 7.18 17.01
N ARG A 212 1.04 7.62 17.77
CA ARG A 212 0.97 7.64 19.26
C ARG A 212 -0.07 8.63 19.76
N GLU A 213 -0.18 9.81 19.13
CA GLU A 213 -1.20 10.81 19.45
C GLU A 213 -2.62 10.29 19.19
N LEU A 214 -2.83 9.49 18.15
CA LEU A 214 -4.11 8.88 17.84
C LEU A 214 -4.49 7.76 18.81
N GLY A 215 -3.56 7.26 19.61
CA GLY A 215 -3.80 6.20 20.59
C GLY A 215 -4.14 4.84 20.00
N VAL A 216 -3.78 4.60 18.74
CA VAL A 216 -4.00 3.30 18.08
C VAL A 216 -2.90 2.31 18.44
N PRO A 217 -3.18 0.99 18.46
CA PRO A 217 -2.15 -0.02 18.60
C PRO A 217 -1.13 0.10 17.45
N ILE A 218 0.15 -0.10 17.78
CA ILE A 218 1.26 -0.13 16.82
C ILE A 218 1.91 -1.50 16.94
N ILE A 219 2.01 -2.22 15.82
CA ILE A 219 2.62 -3.55 15.74
C ILE A 219 3.82 -3.51 14.78
N LYS A 220 4.80 -4.37 14.99
CA LYS A 220 5.97 -4.52 14.11
C LYS A 220 5.86 -5.69 13.15
N SER A 221 4.99 -6.64 13.48
CA SER A 221 4.70 -7.81 12.67
C SER A 221 3.20 -8.12 12.72
N LEU A 222 2.67 -8.65 11.63
CA LEU A 222 1.28 -9.12 11.59
C LEU A 222 1.02 -10.26 12.58
N LEU A 223 2.05 -10.99 13.02
CA LEU A 223 1.93 -12.01 14.07
C LEU A 223 1.45 -11.46 15.42
N GLU A 224 1.58 -10.15 15.64
CA GLU A 224 1.08 -9.46 16.83
C GLU A 224 -0.42 -9.11 16.75
N LEU A 225 -1.03 -9.26 15.56
CA LEU A 225 -2.42 -8.89 15.31
C LEU A 225 -3.45 -9.77 16.03
N PRO A 226 -3.37 -11.13 16.05
CA PRO A 226 -4.44 -11.97 16.58
C PRO A 226 -4.88 -11.65 18.01
N PRO A 227 -4.02 -11.31 18.97
CA PRO A 227 -4.45 -10.96 20.33
C PRO A 227 -5.16 -9.59 20.45
N LEU A 228 -5.17 -8.77 19.39
CA LEU A 228 -5.79 -7.43 19.36
C LEU A 228 -7.21 -7.41 18.76
N LEU A 229 -7.72 -8.54 18.29
CA LEU A 229 -8.99 -8.69 17.56
C LEU A 229 -10.25 -8.70 18.41
#